data_c3e10f5751dd41710fda0409c3b55d0b
#
_entry.id   c3e10f5751dd41710fda0409c3b55d0b
#
_cell.length_a   1.000
_cell.length_b   1.000
_cell.length_c   1.000
_cell.angle_alpha   90.00
_cell.angle_beta   90.00
_cell.angle_gamma   90.00
#
_symmetry.space_group_name_H-M   'P 1'
#
loop_
_entity.id
_entity.type
_entity.pdbx_description
1 polymer ?
#
loop_
_entity_poly.entity_id
_entity_poly.type
_entity_poly.pdbx_seq_one_letter_code
_entity_poly.pdbx_strand_id
1 'polypeptide(L)'
;MAIDLGTANTLIYVKDRGVVLNEPSVVAVVENRLLGRKEIKAVGAEAKQMFGRTPGRISAVRPLRDGVIADFEVAEEMIKYFIRKVHQKNPLAAPLIIICVPSCATQVERRAIQEAADAAGARKVYIVEESTAAAIGAGLPIDKPKGSMVLDIGGGTTEVAVMSLGGIVYSNAVRTAGDQMDLDIIEYVRKNKNLLIGENTAEEIKKTIGTAISPKDKDNEQSMKIKGRDLLSGTPRETIITESQVAQALSQTVAKIINTVHLALQSTPPELSADIADLGIAMTGGGSMLRGLDSAIRAATGLPAFVVDNPLACVACGSGKMLSGLDKNQHILQ
;
A
#
# COMPACT_ATOMS: atom_id res chain seq x y z
N MET A 1 19.69 4.78 1.84
CA MET A 1 18.58 3.85 2.10
C MET A 1 17.40 4.20 1.20
N ALA A 2 16.49 3.26 0.95
CA ALA A 2 15.25 3.54 0.23
C ALA A 2 14.07 3.29 1.18
N ILE A 3 13.08 4.17 1.13
CA ILE A 3 11.89 4.13 1.98
C ILE A 3 10.67 4.06 1.08
N ASP A 4 9.92 2.99 1.22
CA ASP A 4 8.57 2.87 0.71
C ASP A 4 7.62 3.34 1.84
N LEU A 5 7.05 4.52 1.67
CA LEU A 5 6.23 5.19 2.69
C LEU A 5 4.75 4.89 2.45
N GLY A 6 4.38 3.62 2.53
CA GLY A 6 3.02 3.17 2.25
C GLY A 6 2.00 3.52 3.32
N THR A 7 0.73 3.64 2.91
CA THR A 7 -0.42 3.94 3.79
C THR A 7 -0.58 2.89 4.89
N ALA A 8 -0.43 1.62 4.56
CA ALA A 8 -0.60 0.51 5.51
C ALA A 8 0.71 0.16 6.24
N ASN A 9 1.81 0.05 5.52
CA ASN A 9 3.12 -0.32 6.02
C ASN A 9 4.20 0.60 5.44
N THR A 10 5.22 0.90 6.24
CA THR A 10 6.46 1.52 5.80
C THR A 10 7.54 0.45 5.71
N LEU A 11 8.21 0.35 4.55
CA LEU A 11 9.35 -0.54 4.35
C LEU A 11 10.62 0.28 4.14
N ILE A 12 11.74 -0.20 4.72
CA ILE A 12 13.06 0.40 4.51
C ILE A 12 14.02 -0.64 3.98
N TYR A 13 14.59 -0.32 2.82
CA TYR A 13 15.67 -1.06 2.20
C TYR A 13 17.00 -0.36 2.47
N VAL A 14 18.01 -1.11 2.82
CA VAL A 14 19.39 -0.61 2.97
C VAL A 14 20.29 -1.35 2.00
N LYS A 15 21.14 -0.60 1.27
CA LYS A 15 22.10 -1.18 0.33
C LYS A 15 22.91 -2.29 1.00
N ASP A 16 23.09 -3.39 0.33
CA ASP A 16 23.81 -4.60 0.74
C ASP A 16 23.22 -5.35 1.95
N ARG A 17 22.05 -4.90 2.45
CA ARG A 17 21.32 -5.53 3.56
C ARG A 17 19.89 -5.95 3.21
N GLY A 18 19.36 -5.48 2.07
CA GLY A 18 17.99 -5.74 1.67
C GLY A 18 16.95 -4.96 2.50
N VAL A 19 15.74 -5.47 2.58
CA VAL A 19 14.67 -4.91 3.41
C VAL A 19 14.98 -5.20 4.88
N VAL A 20 15.23 -4.15 5.64
CA VAL A 20 15.64 -4.21 7.06
C VAL A 20 14.54 -3.78 8.03
N LEU A 21 13.48 -3.17 7.52
CA LEU A 21 12.30 -2.76 8.28
C LEU A 21 11.04 -2.96 7.44
N ASN A 22 10.03 -3.55 8.07
CA ASN A 22 8.65 -3.61 7.56
C ASN A 22 7.73 -3.44 8.78
N GLU A 23 7.20 -2.24 8.94
CA GLU A 23 6.39 -1.85 10.09
C GLU A 23 5.09 -1.20 9.64
N PRO A 24 3.99 -1.40 10.37
CA PRO A 24 2.75 -0.66 10.12
C PRO A 24 2.96 0.86 10.20
N SER A 25 2.36 1.60 9.27
CA SER A 25 2.36 3.07 9.28
C SER A 25 1.31 3.60 10.28
N VAL A 26 1.51 3.27 11.57
CA VAL A 26 0.60 3.60 12.67
C VAL A 26 1.39 4.22 13.80
N VAL A 27 0.82 5.25 14.42
CA VAL A 27 1.42 5.96 15.56
C VAL A 27 0.38 6.08 16.67
N ALA A 28 0.74 5.75 17.90
CA ALA A 28 -0.05 6.02 19.09
C ALA A 28 0.39 7.36 19.69
N VAL A 29 -0.55 8.29 19.81
CA VAL A 29 -0.31 9.63 20.36
C VAL A 29 -1.12 9.87 21.63
N VAL A 30 -0.54 10.64 22.54
CA VAL A 30 -1.21 11.16 23.74
C VAL A 30 -1.44 12.65 23.55
N GLU A 31 -2.68 13.10 23.66
CA GLU A 31 -2.98 14.54 23.66
C GLU A 31 -2.65 15.13 25.02
N ASN A 32 -1.61 15.95 25.08
CA ASN A 32 -1.33 16.78 26.24
C ASN A 32 -2.16 18.06 26.19
N ARG A 33 -3.33 18.05 26.82
CA ARG A 33 -4.27 19.18 26.82
C ARG A 33 -3.69 20.48 27.41
N LEU A 34 -2.68 20.39 28.27
CA LEU A 34 -2.05 21.55 28.92
C LEU A 34 -1.07 22.26 27.96
N LEU A 35 -0.42 21.50 27.08
CA LEU A 35 0.61 22.04 26.17
C LEU A 35 0.12 22.14 24.72
N GLY A 36 -1.07 21.64 24.39
CA GLY A 36 -1.59 21.61 23.01
C GLY A 36 -0.74 20.79 22.04
N ARG A 37 0.11 19.88 22.57
CA ARG A 37 1.04 19.07 21.77
C ARG A 37 0.66 17.60 21.82
N LYS A 38 0.91 16.91 20.71
CA LYS A 38 0.83 15.44 20.62
C LYS A 38 2.17 14.85 21.05
N GLU A 39 2.14 13.91 21.97
CA GLU A 39 3.30 13.14 22.42
C GLU A 39 3.24 11.74 21.86
N ILE A 40 4.30 11.28 21.21
CA ILE A 40 4.39 9.94 20.64
C ILE A 40 4.57 8.91 21.75
N LYS A 41 3.66 7.94 21.83
CA LYS A 41 3.70 6.85 22.79
C LYS A 41 4.28 5.57 22.17
N ALA A 42 3.90 5.24 20.95
CA ALA A 42 4.37 4.06 20.24
C ALA A 42 4.30 4.28 18.73
N VAL A 43 5.10 3.54 17.97
CA VAL A 43 5.15 3.59 16.50
C VAL A 43 5.20 2.17 15.95
N GLY A 44 4.59 1.95 14.78
CA GLY A 44 4.68 0.68 14.09
C GLY A 44 3.80 -0.41 14.69
N ALA A 45 4.34 -1.61 14.81
CA ALA A 45 3.62 -2.79 15.29
C ALA A 45 3.02 -2.61 16.70
N GLU A 46 3.73 -1.93 17.61
CA GLU A 46 3.25 -1.62 18.94
C GLU A 46 2.03 -0.71 18.90
N ALA A 47 2.07 0.35 18.09
CA ALA A 47 0.95 1.26 17.91
C ALA A 47 -0.26 0.56 17.25
N LYS A 48 -0.02 -0.35 16.29
CA LYS A 48 -1.09 -1.13 15.64
C LYS A 48 -1.85 -2.02 16.64
N GLN A 49 -1.19 -2.59 17.63
CA GLN A 49 -1.86 -3.36 18.68
C GLN A 49 -2.81 -2.53 19.55
N MET A 50 -2.56 -1.22 19.64
CA MET A 50 -3.41 -0.26 20.35
C MET A 50 -4.60 0.20 19.54
N PHE A 51 -4.63 -0.04 18.22
CA PHE A 51 -5.66 0.46 17.32
C PHE A 51 -7.06 -0.08 17.71
N GLY A 52 -8.00 0.83 17.94
CA GLY A 52 -9.36 0.49 18.40
C GLY A 52 -9.46 0.02 19.87
N ARG A 53 -8.37 0.12 20.65
CA ARG A 53 -8.30 -0.35 22.06
C ARG A 53 -7.80 0.73 23.03
N THR A 54 -7.66 1.96 22.59
CA THR A 54 -7.09 3.05 23.37
C THR A 54 -8.11 3.69 24.29
N PRO A 55 -7.74 4.07 25.55
CA PRO A 55 -8.57 4.90 26.41
C PRO A 55 -8.55 6.36 25.93
N GLY A 56 -9.54 7.16 26.31
CA GLY A 56 -9.87 8.46 25.74
C GLY A 56 -8.80 9.57 25.66
N ARG A 57 -7.59 9.36 26.19
CA ARG A 57 -6.44 10.30 26.04
C ARG A 57 -5.40 9.81 25.06
N ILE A 58 -5.48 8.56 24.62
CA ILE A 58 -4.55 7.95 23.68
C ILE A 58 -5.33 7.68 22.41
N SER A 59 -4.78 8.05 21.26
CA SER A 59 -5.33 7.67 19.97
C SER A 59 -4.25 6.99 19.12
N ALA A 60 -4.58 5.87 18.52
CA ALA A 60 -3.75 5.26 17.49
C ALA A 60 -4.23 5.79 16.13
N VAL A 61 -3.35 6.44 15.40
CA VAL A 61 -3.67 7.11 14.13
C VAL A 61 -2.77 6.62 13.00
N ARG A 62 -3.30 6.66 11.79
CA ARG A 62 -2.52 6.49 10.56
C ARG A 62 -2.15 7.88 10.03
N PRO A 63 -0.88 8.29 10.10
CA PRO A 63 -0.47 9.61 9.61
C PRO A 63 -0.49 9.71 8.08
N LEU A 64 -0.55 8.57 7.40
CA LEU A 64 -0.70 8.45 5.95
C LEU A 64 -2.07 7.85 5.63
N ARG A 65 -2.78 8.47 4.69
CA ARG A 65 -4.07 7.98 4.17
C ARG A 65 -4.13 8.22 2.67
N ASP A 66 -4.64 7.25 1.95
CA ASP A 66 -4.85 7.37 0.50
C ASP A 66 -3.58 7.84 -0.26
N GLY A 67 -2.40 7.36 0.20
CA GLY A 67 -1.11 7.72 -0.38
C GLY A 67 -0.59 9.10 -0.02
N VAL A 68 -1.25 9.84 0.88
CA VAL A 68 -0.86 11.21 1.25
C VAL A 68 -0.67 11.37 2.76
N ILE A 69 0.04 12.44 3.16
CA ILE A 69 0.20 12.80 4.57
C ILE A 69 -1.10 13.44 5.07
N ALA A 70 -1.77 12.77 6.01
CA ALA A 70 -2.97 13.27 6.69
C ALA A 70 -2.64 14.07 7.95
N ASP A 71 -1.52 13.75 8.60
CA ASP A 71 -1.02 14.46 9.80
C ASP A 71 0.50 14.62 9.69
N PHE A 72 0.94 15.83 9.39
CA PHE A 72 2.35 16.12 9.09
C PHE A 72 3.26 15.87 10.30
N GLU A 73 2.90 16.38 11.48
CA GLU A 73 3.74 16.25 12.68
C GLU A 73 3.92 14.77 13.06
N VAL A 74 2.84 13.99 12.99
CA VAL A 74 2.87 12.57 13.33
C VAL A 74 3.62 11.76 12.26
N ALA A 75 3.47 12.12 10.98
CA ALA A 75 4.22 11.47 9.89
C ALA A 75 5.73 11.73 10.00
N GLU A 76 6.12 12.99 10.27
CA GLU A 76 7.52 13.37 10.47
C GLU A 76 8.15 12.57 11.61
N GLU A 77 7.49 12.49 12.76
CA GLU A 77 8.01 11.73 13.90
C GLU A 77 8.06 10.22 13.62
N MET A 78 7.10 9.67 12.87
CA MET A 78 7.14 8.27 12.42
C MET A 78 8.35 8.01 11.51
N ILE A 79 8.60 8.88 10.53
CA ILE A 79 9.74 8.77 9.62
C ILE A 79 11.05 8.87 10.40
N LYS A 80 11.18 9.85 11.30
CA LYS A 80 12.35 9.99 12.20
C LYS A 80 12.58 8.74 13.04
N TYR A 81 11.52 8.17 13.60
CA TYR A 81 11.61 6.95 14.40
C TYR A 81 12.15 5.78 13.56
N PHE A 82 11.61 5.55 12.37
CA PHE A 82 12.03 4.45 11.52
C PHE A 82 13.47 4.64 11.00
N ILE A 83 13.85 5.85 10.60
CA ILE A 83 15.22 6.15 10.18
C ILE A 83 16.19 5.89 11.34
N ARG A 84 15.90 6.37 12.55
CA ARG A 84 16.73 6.13 13.74
C ARG A 84 16.82 4.64 14.07
N LYS A 85 15.71 3.92 14.00
CA LYS A 85 15.67 2.47 14.27
C LYS A 85 16.58 1.67 13.33
N VAL A 86 16.67 2.07 12.06
CA VAL A 86 17.52 1.42 11.06
C VAL A 86 18.98 1.88 11.16
N HIS A 87 19.20 3.15 11.51
CA HIS A 87 20.51 3.81 11.47
C HIS A 87 21.28 3.78 12.79
N GLN A 88 20.83 3.03 13.79
CA GLN A 88 21.35 2.96 15.17
C GLN A 88 22.88 2.76 15.31
N LYS A 89 23.57 2.26 14.27
CA LYS A 89 25.00 1.93 14.33
C LYS A 89 25.95 3.08 13.98
N ASN A 90 25.46 4.20 13.44
CA ASN A 90 26.33 5.33 13.08
C ASN A 90 25.59 6.67 13.12
N PRO A 91 25.38 7.25 14.31
CA PRO A 91 24.61 8.49 14.48
C PRO A 91 25.24 9.72 13.80
N LEU A 92 26.51 9.64 13.37
CA LEU A 92 27.23 10.73 12.70
C LEU A 92 27.13 10.67 11.16
N ALA A 93 26.62 9.58 10.59
CA ALA A 93 26.50 9.45 9.15
C ALA A 93 25.08 9.78 8.70
N ALA A 94 24.88 10.95 8.13
CA ALA A 94 23.62 11.32 7.50
C ALA A 94 23.37 10.48 6.23
N PRO A 95 22.29 9.70 6.14
CA PRO A 95 22.04 8.83 5.00
C PRO A 95 21.58 9.60 3.77
N LEU A 96 21.91 9.06 2.58
CA LEU A 96 21.22 9.40 1.35
C LEU A 96 19.93 8.58 1.32
N ILE A 97 18.79 9.22 1.07
CA ILE A 97 17.47 8.59 1.11
C ILE A 97 16.77 8.74 -0.24
N ILE A 98 16.22 7.63 -0.75
CA ILE A 98 15.19 7.65 -1.79
C ILE A 98 13.85 7.38 -1.10
N ILE A 99 12.82 8.18 -1.39
CA ILE A 99 11.45 7.98 -0.88
C ILE A 99 10.52 7.82 -2.06
N CYS A 100 9.72 6.75 -2.03
CA CYS A 100 8.68 6.54 -3.00
C CYS A 100 7.43 7.33 -2.62
N VAL A 101 6.79 7.91 -3.62
CA VAL A 101 5.52 8.63 -3.49
C VAL A 101 4.57 8.20 -4.60
N PRO A 102 3.26 8.20 -4.34
CA PRO A 102 2.27 7.96 -5.37
C PRO A 102 2.38 8.97 -6.53
N SER A 103 2.06 8.53 -7.74
CA SER A 103 2.04 9.41 -8.93
C SER A 103 1.07 10.57 -8.78
N CYS A 104 -0.03 10.36 -8.04
CA CYS A 104 -1.03 11.39 -7.74
C CYS A 104 -0.63 12.39 -6.62
N ALA A 105 0.54 12.22 -6.00
CA ALA A 105 1.01 13.11 -4.94
C ALA A 105 1.27 14.52 -5.50
N THR A 106 0.67 15.53 -4.86
CA THR A 106 0.84 16.93 -5.21
C THR A 106 2.26 17.42 -4.87
N GLN A 107 2.67 18.55 -5.44
CA GLN A 107 3.96 19.18 -5.13
C GLN A 107 4.08 19.55 -3.64
N VAL A 108 2.98 19.93 -3.00
CA VAL A 108 2.95 20.23 -1.56
C VAL A 108 3.22 18.98 -0.73
N GLU A 109 2.60 17.86 -1.09
CA GLU A 109 2.79 16.58 -0.42
C GLU A 109 4.21 16.04 -0.62
N ARG A 110 4.75 16.12 -1.86
CA ARG A 110 6.14 15.74 -2.16
C ARG A 110 7.13 16.55 -1.31
N ARG A 111 6.93 17.87 -1.22
CA ARG A 111 7.74 18.75 -0.40
C ARG A 111 7.63 18.43 1.09
N ALA A 112 6.43 18.15 1.58
CA ALA A 112 6.20 17.76 2.96
C ALA A 112 6.96 16.48 3.34
N ILE A 113 6.96 15.46 2.46
CA ILE A 113 7.72 14.23 2.65
C ILE A 113 9.23 14.51 2.66
N GLN A 114 9.70 15.35 1.76
CA GLN A 114 11.11 15.74 1.69
C GLN A 114 11.55 16.47 2.97
N GLU A 115 10.79 17.47 3.42
CA GLU A 115 11.06 18.21 4.65
C GLU A 115 11.05 17.29 5.89
N ALA A 116 10.14 16.32 5.96
CA ALA A 116 10.12 15.32 7.02
C ALA A 116 11.38 14.44 7.06
N ALA A 117 11.87 14.03 5.90
CA ALA A 117 13.10 13.23 5.80
C ALA A 117 14.37 14.06 6.11
N ASP A 118 14.42 15.32 5.67
CA ASP A 118 15.51 16.26 6.00
C ASP A 118 15.55 16.51 7.51
N ALA A 119 14.40 16.74 8.14
CA ALA A 119 14.27 16.90 9.60
C ALA A 119 14.62 15.60 10.38
N ALA A 120 14.52 14.43 9.72
CA ALA A 120 14.99 13.16 10.26
C ALA A 120 16.50 12.97 10.18
N GLY A 121 17.24 13.91 9.54
CA GLY A 121 18.69 13.91 9.43
C GLY A 121 19.22 13.30 8.13
N ALA A 122 18.41 13.28 7.06
CA ALA A 122 18.89 12.88 5.74
C ALA A 122 19.96 13.86 5.22
N ARG A 123 21.00 13.34 4.55
CA ARG A 123 22.00 14.18 3.86
C ARG A 123 21.48 14.71 2.52
N LYS A 124 20.70 13.89 1.84
CA LYS A 124 20.06 14.19 0.57
C LYS A 124 18.86 13.27 0.39
N VAL A 125 17.74 13.83 -0.02
CA VAL A 125 16.51 13.12 -0.32
C VAL A 125 16.23 13.18 -1.81
N TYR A 126 15.88 12.04 -2.39
CA TYR A 126 15.35 11.92 -3.73
C TYR A 126 13.92 11.39 -3.66
N ILE A 127 13.06 11.94 -4.46
CA ILE A 127 11.67 11.48 -4.61
C ILE A 127 11.56 10.67 -5.90
N VAL A 128 10.88 9.53 -5.81
CA VAL A 128 10.63 8.62 -6.95
C VAL A 128 9.17 8.20 -6.94
N GLU A 129 8.57 8.04 -8.10
CA GLU A 129 7.21 7.52 -8.21
C GLU A 129 7.15 6.03 -7.86
N GLU A 130 6.14 5.65 -7.06
CA GLU A 130 5.92 4.26 -6.62
C GLU A 130 5.83 3.31 -7.79
N SER A 131 5.10 3.67 -8.85
CA SER A 131 4.96 2.86 -10.06
C SER A 131 6.29 2.58 -10.77
N THR A 132 7.21 3.56 -10.81
CA THR A 132 8.55 3.37 -11.39
C THR A 132 9.38 2.40 -10.53
N ALA A 133 9.37 2.60 -9.23
CA ALA A 133 10.05 1.71 -8.31
C ALA A 133 9.46 0.28 -8.36
N ALA A 134 8.14 0.16 -8.44
CA ALA A 134 7.43 -1.10 -8.59
C ALA A 134 7.86 -1.85 -9.86
N ALA A 135 7.92 -1.17 -11.00
CA ALA A 135 8.33 -1.78 -12.26
C ALA A 135 9.79 -2.27 -12.26
N ILE A 136 10.70 -1.49 -11.66
CA ILE A 136 12.11 -1.89 -11.45
C ILE A 136 12.19 -3.06 -10.47
N GLY A 137 11.41 -3.03 -9.40
CA GLY A 137 11.33 -4.11 -8.41
C GLY A 137 10.89 -5.42 -9.03
N ALA A 138 9.84 -5.37 -9.85
CA ALA A 138 9.29 -6.49 -10.63
C ALA A 138 10.24 -7.02 -11.72
N GLY A 139 11.33 -6.31 -12.01
CA GLY A 139 12.27 -6.71 -13.06
C GLY A 139 11.75 -6.50 -14.47
N LEU A 140 10.78 -5.61 -14.67
CA LEU A 140 10.26 -5.29 -15.99
C LEU A 140 11.32 -4.58 -16.85
N PRO A 141 11.36 -4.85 -18.17
CA PRO A 141 12.37 -4.27 -19.07
C PRO A 141 12.03 -2.83 -19.47
N ILE A 142 11.86 -1.93 -18.48
CA ILE A 142 11.39 -0.56 -18.67
C ILE A 142 12.34 0.32 -19.48
N ASP A 143 13.63 -0.02 -19.53
CA ASP A 143 14.70 0.68 -20.27
C ASP A 143 14.69 0.34 -21.78
N LYS A 144 13.95 -0.70 -22.17
CA LYS A 144 13.84 -1.14 -23.57
C LYS A 144 12.69 -0.44 -24.30
N PRO A 145 12.73 -0.42 -25.65
CA PRO A 145 11.62 0.07 -26.46
C PRO A 145 10.47 -0.98 -26.50
N LYS A 146 9.94 -1.32 -25.31
CA LYS A 146 8.86 -2.29 -25.10
C LYS A 146 7.90 -1.77 -24.05
N GLY A 147 6.60 -1.94 -24.31
CA GLY A 147 5.56 -1.60 -23.34
C GLY A 147 5.58 -2.54 -22.15
N SER A 148 5.80 -2.01 -20.96
CA SER A 148 5.73 -2.73 -19.68
C SER A 148 4.63 -2.14 -18.83
N MET A 149 3.71 -2.97 -18.32
CA MET A 149 2.60 -2.52 -17.48
C MET A 149 2.74 -3.06 -16.06
N VAL A 150 2.69 -2.17 -15.10
CA VAL A 150 2.66 -2.49 -13.68
C VAL A 150 1.36 -2.00 -13.06
N LEU A 151 0.79 -2.82 -12.17
CA LEU A 151 -0.39 -2.51 -11.35
C LEU A 151 0.02 -2.67 -9.88
N ASP A 152 0.21 -1.55 -9.21
CA ASP A 152 0.55 -1.54 -7.78
C ASP A 152 -0.71 -1.29 -6.95
N ILE A 153 -1.04 -2.23 -6.07
CA ILE A 153 -2.22 -2.18 -5.20
C ILE A 153 -1.75 -2.14 -3.76
N GLY A 154 -1.64 -0.94 -3.21
CA GLY A 154 -1.19 -0.71 -1.85
C GLY A 154 -2.29 -0.87 -0.79
N GLY A 155 -2.11 -0.14 0.33
CA GLY A 155 -3.14 0.02 1.36
C GLY A 155 -4.19 1.04 0.96
N GLY A 156 -3.77 2.25 0.58
CA GLY A 156 -4.64 3.38 0.28
C GLY A 156 -4.87 3.63 -1.21
N THR A 157 -3.90 3.28 -2.05
CA THR A 157 -3.89 3.60 -3.49
C THR A 157 -3.74 2.36 -4.36
N THR A 158 -4.37 2.40 -5.52
CA THR A 158 -4.08 1.52 -6.65
C THR A 158 -3.54 2.36 -7.79
N GLU A 159 -2.34 2.04 -8.24
CA GLU A 159 -1.66 2.71 -9.34
C GLU A 159 -1.44 1.77 -10.51
N VAL A 160 -1.67 2.28 -11.70
CA VAL A 160 -1.31 1.61 -12.94
C VAL A 160 -0.39 2.49 -13.75
N ALA A 161 0.70 1.93 -14.24
CA ALA A 161 1.60 2.63 -15.13
C ALA A 161 2.01 1.77 -16.33
N VAL A 162 2.10 2.40 -17.49
CA VAL A 162 2.72 1.85 -18.69
C VAL A 162 4.01 2.60 -18.94
N MET A 163 5.09 1.86 -19.10
CA MET A 163 6.45 2.39 -19.21
C MET A 163 7.15 1.84 -20.43
N SER A 164 8.01 2.66 -21.04
CA SER A 164 8.89 2.29 -22.14
C SER A 164 10.07 3.26 -22.21
N LEU A 165 11.24 2.80 -22.63
CA LEU A 165 12.46 3.61 -22.81
C LEU A 165 12.83 4.44 -21.56
N GLY A 166 12.62 3.87 -20.38
CA GLY A 166 12.92 4.51 -19.09
C GLY A 166 11.92 5.60 -18.66
N GLY A 167 10.86 5.84 -19.43
CA GLY A 167 9.84 6.84 -19.15
C GLY A 167 8.45 6.28 -18.94
N ILE A 168 7.62 7.04 -18.24
CA ILE A 168 6.19 6.74 -18.07
C ILE A 168 5.44 7.24 -19.30
N VAL A 169 4.77 6.34 -20.00
CA VAL A 169 3.92 6.65 -21.16
C VAL A 169 2.51 7.02 -20.71
N TYR A 170 2.02 6.30 -19.70
CA TYR A 170 0.73 6.56 -19.08
C TYR A 170 0.80 6.15 -17.61
N SER A 171 0.21 6.95 -16.73
CA SER A 171 -0.03 6.57 -15.34
C SER A 171 -1.38 7.07 -14.87
N ASN A 172 -2.02 6.30 -14.00
CA ASN A 172 -3.23 6.69 -13.30
C ASN A 172 -3.26 6.08 -11.91
N ALA A 173 -3.76 6.82 -10.95
CA ALA A 173 -3.90 6.37 -9.57
C ALA A 173 -5.31 6.63 -9.07
N VAL A 174 -5.84 5.66 -8.32
CA VAL A 174 -7.13 5.78 -7.63
C VAL A 174 -6.97 5.50 -6.15
N ARG A 175 -7.68 6.27 -5.32
CA ARG A 175 -7.71 6.10 -3.85
C ARG A 175 -8.68 4.99 -3.47
N THR A 176 -8.40 3.78 -3.94
CA THR A 176 -9.20 2.59 -3.71
C THR A 176 -8.27 1.39 -3.73
N ALA A 177 -8.03 0.78 -2.56
CA ALA A 177 -7.10 -0.33 -2.38
C ALA A 177 -7.44 -1.15 -1.13
N GLY A 178 -6.45 -1.69 -0.43
CA GLY A 178 -6.61 -2.58 0.71
C GLY A 178 -7.44 -2.03 1.86
N ASP A 179 -7.33 -0.74 2.17
CA ASP A 179 -8.09 -0.09 3.26
C ASP A 179 -9.57 0.05 2.89
N GLN A 180 -9.87 0.33 1.59
CA GLN A 180 -11.25 0.34 1.12
C GLN A 180 -11.88 -1.05 1.18
N MET A 181 -11.11 -2.10 0.89
CA MET A 181 -11.57 -3.48 1.06
C MET A 181 -11.96 -3.79 2.52
N ASP A 182 -11.20 -3.29 3.50
CA ASP A 182 -11.52 -3.45 4.92
C ASP A 182 -12.82 -2.71 5.29
N LEU A 183 -12.99 -1.49 4.78
CA LEU A 183 -14.23 -0.72 4.97
C LEU A 183 -15.44 -1.41 4.33
N ASP A 184 -15.30 -1.98 3.15
CA ASP A 184 -16.35 -2.72 2.46
C ASP A 184 -16.79 -3.96 3.27
N ILE A 185 -15.83 -4.67 3.87
CA ILE A 185 -16.11 -5.81 4.77
C ILE A 185 -16.85 -5.35 6.04
N ILE A 186 -16.40 -4.26 6.68
CA ILE A 186 -17.06 -3.67 7.85
C ILE A 186 -18.53 -3.34 7.52
N GLU A 187 -18.73 -2.65 6.40
CA GLU A 187 -20.06 -2.23 5.97
C GLU A 187 -20.96 -3.41 5.60
N TYR A 188 -20.41 -4.43 4.94
CA TYR A 188 -21.13 -5.66 4.64
C TYR A 188 -21.59 -6.38 5.91
N VAL A 189 -20.70 -6.55 6.88
CA VAL A 189 -21.00 -7.20 8.16
C VAL A 189 -22.01 -6.38 8.95
N ARG A 190 -21.87 -5.05 8.94
CA ARG A 190 -22.83 -4.14 9.57
C ARG A 190 -24.24 -4.32 9.01
N LYS A 191 -24.37 -4.29 7.67
CA LYS A 191 -25.67 -4.35 6.98
C LYS A 191 -26.33 -5.74 7.03
N ASN A 192 -25.52 -6.78 6.79
CA ASN A 192 -26.06 -8.12 6.56
C ASN A 192 -26.06 -9.02 7.81
N LYS A 193 -25.25 -8.67 8.82
CA LYS A 193 -25.14 -9.44 10.07
C LYS A 193 -25.58 -8.66 11.31
N ASN A 194 -25.92 -7.36 11.19
CA ASN A 194 -26.19 -6.46 12.30
C ASN A 194 -25.08 -6.48 13.37
N LEU A 195 -23.83 -6.61 12.93
CA LEU A 195 -22.67 -6.73 13.80
C LEU A 195 -21.66 -5.63 13.47
N LEU A 196 -21.18 -4.90 14.47
CA LEU A 196 -20.12 -3.92 14.33
C LEU A 196 -18.80 -4.58 14.65
N ILE A 197 -17.89 -4.61 13.67
CA ILE A 197 -16.50 -5.08 13.80
C ILE A 197 -15.52 -3.91 13.61
N GLY A 198 -14.30 -4.06 14.12
CA GLY A 198 -13.22 -3.09 13.92
C GLY A 198 -12.37 -3.38 12.68
N GLU A 199 -11.54 -2.41 12.29
CA GLU A 199 -10.63 -2.51 11.13
C GLU A 199 -9.68 -3.72 11.22
N ASN A 200 -9.12 -4.00 12.40
CA ASN A 200 -8.24 -5.17 12.58
C ASN A 200 -8.96 -6.49 12.26
N THR A 201 -10.23 -6.62 12.65
CA THR A 201 -11.04 -7.81 12.34
C THR A 201 -11.33 -7.89 10.84
N ALA A 202 -11.63 -6.76 10.19
CA ALA A 202 -11.87 -6.72 8.75
C ALA A 202 -10.61 -7.08 7.96
N GLU A 203 -9.46 -6.55 8.35
CA GLU A 203 -8.16 -6.90 7.76
C GLU A 203 -7.85 -8.40 7.92
N GLU A 204 -8.16 -8.98 9.08
CA GLU A 204 -8.00 -10.41 9.32
C GLU A 204 -8.92 -11.25 8.42
N ILE A 205 -10.20 -10.87 8.28
CA ILE A 205 -11.14 -11.51 7.35
C ILE A 205 -10.61 -11.47 5.92
N LYS A 206 -10.19 -10.27 5.46
CA LYS A 206 -9.62 -10.06 4.12
C LYS A 206 -8.43 -10.97 3.87
N LYS A 207 -7.48 -11.05 4.81
CA LYS A 207 -6.27 -11.87 4.67
C LYS A 207 -6.53 -13.36 4.74
N THR A 208 -7.53 -13.80 5.51
CA THR A 208 -7.79 -15.22 5.76
C THR A 208 -8.68 -15.84 4.70
N ILE A 209 -9.81 -15.21 4.40
CA ILE A 209 -10.83 -15.74 3.50
C ILE A 209 -11.22 -14.77 2.37
N GLY A 210 -10.48 -13.65 2.21
CA GLY A 210 -10.72 -12.68 1.14
C GLY A 210 -10.48 -13.28 -0.24
N THR A 211 -11.39 -12.97 -1.17
CA THR A 211 -11.28 -13.35 -2.57
C THR A 211 -11.97 -12.34 -3.48
N ALA A 212 -11.42 -12.11 -4.66
CA ALA A 212 -12.00 -11.24 -5.68
C ALA A 212 -13.13 -11.92 -6.47
N ILE A 213 -13.15 -13.25 -6.48
CA ILE A 213 -14.11 -14.07 -7.23
C ILE A 213 -14.81 -15.01 -6.26
N SER A 214 -16.15 -15.06 -6.31
CA SER A 214 -16.90 -16.04 -5.51
C SER A 214 -16.51 -17.47 -5.88
N PRO A 215 -16.27 -18.35 -4.90
CA PRO A 215 -15.99 -19.74 -5.17
C PRO A 215 -17.17 -20.39 -5.92
N LYS A 216 -16.81 -21.29 -6.87
CA LYS A 216 -17.83 -22.03 -7.66
C LYS A 216 -18.53 -23.09 -6.82
N ASP A 217 -17.78 -23.73 -5.93
CA ASP A 217 -18.29 -24.76 -5.01
C ASP A 217 -18.59 -24.10 -3.66
N LYS A 218 -19.87 -23.86 -3.41
CA LYS A 218 -20.34 -23.26 -2.15
C LYS A 218 -20.38 -24.22 -0.98
N ASP A 219 -20.38 -25.51 -1.23
CA ASP A 219 -20.43 -26.52 -0.17
C ASP A 219 -19.07 -26.67 0.52
N ASN A 220 -17.98 -26.33 -0.19
CA ASN A 220 -16.60 -26.37 0.30
C ASN A 220 -15.98 -24.98 0.47
N GLU A 221 -16.79 -23.90 0.49
CA GLU A 221 -16.24 -22.56 0.69
C GLU A 221 -15.66 -22.36 2.09
N GLN A 222 -14.61 -21.56 2.19
CA GLN A 222 -14.03 -21.21 3.49
C GLN A 222 -14.96 -20.31 4.29
N SER A 223 -14.96 -20.48 5.60
CA SER A 223 -15.71 -19.65 6.52
C SER A 223 -14.87 -19.29 7.75
N MET A 224 -15.22 -18.17 8.38
CA MET A 224 -14.53 -17.66 9.55
C MET A 224 -15.52 -17.21 10.61
N LYS A 225 -15.27 -17.57 11.87
CA LYS A 225 -16.00 -17.03 13.01
C LYS A 225 -15.46 -15.64 13.35
N ILE A 226 -16.35 -14.67 13.44
CA ILE A 226 -16.02 -13.29 13.77
C ILE A 226 -16.78 -12.82 15.00
N LYS A 227 -16.17 -11.94 15.77
CA LYS A 227 -16.75 -11.36 16.98
C LYS A 227 -16.87 -9.85 16.84
N GLY A 228 -17.95 -9.30 17.36
CA GLY A 228 -18.21 -7.87 17.34
C GLY A 228 -19.30 -7.48 18.32
N ARG A 229 -19.73 -6.22 18.23
CA ARG A 229 -20.86 -5.70 19.01
C ARG A 229 -22.14 -5.81 18.19
N ASP A 230 -23.14 -6.51 18.70
CA ASP A 230 -24.47 -6.56 18.12
C ASP A 230 -25.11 -5.17 18.12
N LEU A 231 -25.65 -4.75 16.99
CA LEU A 231 -26.22 -3.41 16.84
C LEU A 231 -27.59 -3.23 17.50
N LEU A 232 -28.31 -4.33 17.73
CA LEU A 232 -29.64 -4.28 18.34
C LEU A 232 -29.54 -4.32 19.86
N SER A 233 -28.78 -5.27 20.40
CA SER A 233 -28.66 -5.49 21.85
C SER A 233 -27.52 -4.71 22.49
N GLY A 234 -26.53 -4.24 21.70
CA GLY A 234 -25.31 -3.61 22.20
C GLY A 234 -24.31 -4.58 22.83
N THR A 235 -24.62 -5.87 22.90
CA THR A 235 -23.80 -6.89 23.56
C THR A 235 -22.77 -7.52 22.61
N PRO A 236 -21.69 -8.11 23.13
CA PRO A 236 -20.79 -8.93 22.30
C PRO A 236 -21.52 -10.12 21.69
N ARG A 237 -21.31 -10.34 20.40
CA ARG A 237 -21.88 -11.47 19.64
C ARG A 237 -20.88 -12.07 18.68
N GLU A 238 -20.99 -13.37 18.45
CA GLU A 238 -20.23 -14.12 17.43
C GLU A 238 -21.16 -14.47 16.26
N THR A 239 -20.61 -14.46 15.03
CA THR A 239 -21.29 -14.92 13.82
C THR A 239 -20.27 -15.52 12.86
N ILE A 240 -20.77 -16.14 11.79
CA ILE A 240 -19.93 -16.71 10.72
C ILE A 240 -20.04 -15.82 9.48
N ILE A 241 -18.90 -15.59 8.83
CA ILE A 241 -18.81 -14.99 7.51
C ILE A 241 -18.14 -15.99 6.55
N THR A 242 -18.61 -16.06 5.31
CA THR A 242 -18.11 -16.98 4.30
C THR A 242 -17.34 -16.26 3.20
N GLU A 243 -16.53 -17.01 2.47
CA GLU A 243 -15.73 -16.52 1.34
C GLU A 243 -16.60 -15.85 0.27
N SER A 244 -17.75 -16.43 -0.09
CA SER A 244 -18.71 -15.83 -1.02
C SER A 244 -19.25 -14.49 -0.53
N GLN A 245 -19.48 -14.36 0.77
CA GLN A 245 -19.94 -13.11 1.37
C GLN A 245 -18.86 -12.03 1.33
N VAL A 246 -17.62 -12.41 1.54
CA VAL A 246 -16.48 -11.47 1.40
C VAL A 246 -16.29 -11.07 -0.06
N ALA A 247 -16.35 -11.99 -1.02
CA ALA A 247 -16.32 -11.67 -2.45
C ALA A 247 -17.43 -10.68 -2.84
N GLN A 248 -18.64 -10.87 -2.32
CA GLN A 248 -19.75 -9.93 -2.53
C GLN A 248 -19.45 -8.55 -1.94
N ALA A 249 -18.88 -8.49 -0.74
CA ALA A 249 -18.48 -7.22 -0.12
C ALA A 249 -17.46 -6.46 -0.97
N LEU A 250 -16.47 -7.16 -1.50
CA LEU A 250 -15.33 -6.58 -2.25
C LEU A 250 -15.66 -6.25 -3.71
N SER A 251 -16.81 -6.67 -4.23
CA SER A 251 -17.15 -6.61 -5.65
C SER A 251 -17.00 -5.22 -6.28
N GLN A 252 -17.41 -4.17 -5.57
CA GLN A 252 -17.31 -2.79 -6.06
C GLN A 252 -15.86 -2.29 -6.09
N THR A 253 -15.08 -2.59 -5.07
CA THR A 253 -13.65 -2.23 -5.01
C THR A 253 -12.86 -2.97 -6.09
N VAL A 254 -13.11 -4.26 -6.30
CA VAL A 254 -12.50 -5.05 -7.38
C VAL A 254 -12.87 -4.47 -8.75
N ALA A 255 -14.14 -4.12 -8.98
CA ALA A 255 -14.58 -3.50 -10.22
C ALA A 255 -13.88 -2.15 -10.48
N LYS A 256 -13.66 -1.32 -9.47
CA LYS A 256 -12.91 -0.06 -9.62
C LYS A 256 -11.46 -0.30 -10.00
N ILE A 257 -10.80 -1.28 -9.39
CA ILE A 257 -9.43 -1.66 -9.74
C ILE A 257 -9.35 -2.10 -11.20
N ILE A 258 -10.24 -2.99 -11.62
CA ILE A 258 -10.32 -3.46 -13.01
C ILE A 258 -10.56 -2.30 -13.97
N ASN A 259 -11.46 -1.38 -13.64
CA ASN A 259 -11.71 -0.21 -14.47
C ASN A 259 -10.48 0.68 -14.64
N THR A 260 -9.66 0.82 -13.60
CA THR A 260 -8.39 1.57 -13.67
C THR A 260 -7.43 0.94 -14.68
N VAL A 261 -7.38 -0.39 -14.73
CA VAL A 261 -6.60 -1.13 -15.73
C VAL A 261 -7.15 -0.90 -17.15
N HIS A 262 -8.47 -0.96 -17.33
CA HIS A 262 -9.08 -0.69 -18.63
C HIS A 262 -8.78 0.71 -19.16
N LEU A 263 -8.87 1.74 -18.31
CA LEU A 263 -8.54 3.11 -18.69
C LEU A 263 -7.08 3.25 -19.13
N ALA A 264 -6.16 2.55 -18.46
CA ALA A 264 -4.76 2.54 -18.86
C ALA A 264 -4.55 1.87 -20.23
N LEU A 265 -5.17 0.72 -20.45
CA LEU A 265 -5.09 0.03 -21.74
C LEU A 265 -5.67 0.85 -22.90
N GLN A 266 -6.81 1.53 -22.67
CA GLN A 266 -7.43 2.42 -23.66
C GLN A 266 -6.55 3.62 -24.03
N SER A 267 -5.73 4.09 -23.08
CA SER A 267 -4.84 5.24 -23.27
C SER A 267 -3.44 4.85 -23.75
N THR A 268 -3.17 3.55 -23.87
CA THR A 268 -1.85 3.03 -24.27
C THR A 268 -1.75 2.99 -25.80
N PRO A 269 -0.62 3.48 -26.38
CA PRO A 269 -0.37 3.35 -27.82
C PRO A 269 -0.43 1.90 -28.30
N PRO A 270 -0.89 1.65 -29.57
CA PRO A 270 -1.12 0.30 -30.08
C PRO A 270 0.10 -0.63 -30.02
N GLU A 271 1.29 -0.13 -30.35
CA GLU A 271 2.53 -0.90 -30.33
C GLU A 271 2.88 -1.37 -28.90
N LEU A 272 2.71 -0.50 -27.90
CA LEU A 272 2.95 -0.84 -26.51
C LEU A 272 1.85 -1.75 -25.96
N SER A 273 0.63 -1.63 -26.44
CA SER A 273 -0.47 -2.54 -26.11
C SER A 273 -0.19 -3.97 -26.60
N ALA A 274 0.41 -4.11 -27.79
CA ALA A 274 0.85 -5.40 -28.30
C ALA A 274 1.93 -6.04 -27.41
N ASP A 275 2.91 -5.24 -26.97
CA ASP A 275 3.93 -5.72 -26.01
C ASP A 275 3.32 -6.18 -24.68
N ILE A 276 2.32 -5.45 -24.17
CA ILE A 276 1.64 -5.81 -22.92
C ILE A 276 0.83 -7.10 -23.09
N ALA A 277 0.29 -7.37 -24.28
CA ALA A 277 -0.39 -8.65 -24.55
C ALA A 277 0.55 -9.84 -24.42
N ASP A 278 1.83 -9.67 -24.78
CA ASP A 278 2.86 -10.70 -24.66
C ASP A 278 3.46 -10.78 -23.24
N LEU A 279 3.77 -9.63 -22.62
CA LEU A 279 4.45 -9.56 -21.33
C LEU A 279 3.49 -9.72 -20.16
N GLY A 280 2.24 -9.30 -20.34
CA GLY A 280 1.23 -9.30 -19.29
C GLY A 280 1.31 -8.08 -18.36
N ILE A 281 0.43 -8.10 -17.36
CA ILE A 281 0.30 -7.07 -16.32
C ILE A 281 0.97 -7.59 -15.05
N ALA A 282 2.06 -6.95 -14.63
CA ALA A 282 2.76 -7.27 -13.39
C ALA A 282 2.03 -6.60 -12.20
N MET A 283 1.52 -7.43 -11.27
CA MET A 283 0.77 -6.98 -10.11
C MET A 283 1.66 -6.97 -8.87
N THR A 284 1.71 -5.84 -8.16
CA THR A 284 2.53 -5.63 -6.97
C THR A 284 1.72 -4.97 -5.86
N GLY A 285 2.34 -4.78 -4.69
CA GLY A 285 1.67 -4.25 -3.50
C GLY A 285 0.86 -5.31 -2.73
N GLY A 286 0.52 -5.00 -1.48
CA GLY A 286 -0.19 -5.93 -0.60
C GLY A 286 -1.59 -6.31 -1.05
N GLY A 287 -2.29 -5.39 -1.72
CA GLY A 287 -3.64 -5.63 -2.26
C GLY A 287 -3.66 -6.61 -3.42
N SER A 288 -2.55 -6.75 -4.17
CA SER A 288 -2.43 -7.74 -5.25
C SER A 288 -2.50 -9.18 -4.76
N MET A 289 -2.24 -9.40 -3.47
CA MET A 289 -2.30 -10.73 -2.84
C MET A 289 -3.73 -11.21 -2.57
N LEU A 290 -4.76 -10.38 -2.83
CA LEU A 290 -6.15 -10.82 -2.73
C LEU A 290 -6.40 -11.99 -3.68
N ARG A 291 -6.84 -13.12 -3.14
CA ARG A 291 -7.03 -14.35 -3.93
C ARG A 291 -7.96 -14.10 -5.12
N GLY A 292 -7.57 -14.61 -6.29
CA GLY A 292 -8.36 -14.53 -7.51
C GLY A 292 -8.41 -13.15 -8.17
N LEU A 293 -7.72 -12.13 -7.64
CA LEU A 293 -7.70 -10.80 -8.25
C LEU A 293 -7.00 -10.83 -9.61
N ASP A 294 -5.90 -11.57 -9.72
CA ASP A 294 -5.21 -11.84 -10.99
C ASP A 294 -6.14 -12.50 -12.02
N SER A 295 -6.93 -13.46 -11.57
CA SER A 295 -7.91 -14.15 -12.42
C SER A 295 -9.07 -13.24 -12.84
N ALA A 296 -9.52 -12.34 -11.93
CA ALA A 296 -10.54 -11.36 -12.25
C ALA A 296 -10.05 -10.36 -13.31
N ILE A 297 -8.79 -9.90 -13.19
CA ILE A 297 -8.17 -8.99 -14.15
C ILE A 297 -7.99 -9.70 -15.50
N ARG A 298 -7.47 -10.95 -15.52
CA ARG A 298 -7.36 -11.73 -16.76
C ARG A 298 -8.71 -11.93 -17.45
N ALA A 299 -9.75 -12.25 -16.69
CA ALA A 299 -11.08 -12.45 -17.25
C ALA A 299 -11.67 -11.16 -17.84
N ALA A 300 -11.39 -10.01 -17.22
CA ALA A 300 -11.91 -8.72 -17.66
C ALA A 300 -11.15 -8.14 -18.86
N THR A 301 -9.83 -8.31 -18.91
CA THR A 301 -8.96 -7.67 -19.92
C THR A 301 -8.60 -8.59 -21.10
N GLY A 302 -8.69 -9.89 -20.90
CA GLY A 302 -8.16 -10.90 -21.85
C GLY A 302 -6.63 -10.99 -21.87
N LEU A 303 -5.92 -10.26 -20.99
CA LEU A 303 -4.48 -10.20 -20.94
C LEU A 303 -3.92 -11.09 -19.81
N PRO A 304 -2.69 -11.60 -19.95
CA PRO A 304 -1.99 -12.22 -18.82
C PRO A 304 -1.85 -11.22 -17.67
N ALA A 305 -2.13 -11.65 -16.45
CA ALA A 305 -1.88 -10.88 -15.23
C ALA A 305 -1.30 -11.80 -14.16
N PHE A 306 -0.27 -11.38 -13.48
CA PHE A 306 0.43 -12.20 -12.50
C PHE A 306 0.93 -11.36 -11.32
N VAL A 307 0.88 -11.95 -10.14
CA VAL A 307 1.47 -11.34 -8.94
C VAL A 307 2.97 -11.60 -8.98
N VAL A 308 3.77 -10.54 -8.78
CA VAL A 308 5.24 -10.64 -8.76
C VAL A 308 5.72 -11.37 -7.51
N ASP A 309 6.96 -11.87 -7.55
CA ASP A 309 7.60 -12.39 -6.36
C ASP A 309 7.76 -11.29 -5.31
N ASN A 310 7.36 -11.59 -4.06
CA ASN A 310 7.43 -10.67 -2.93
C ASN A 310 6.77 -9.29 -3.19
N PRO A 311 5.47 -9.26 -3.50
CA PRO A 311 4.77 -8.04 -3.95
C PRO A 311 4.79 -6.93 -2.90
N LEU A 312 4.80 -7.26 -1.60
CA LEU A 312 4.88 -6.31 -0.50
C LEU A 312 6.20 -5.51 -0.46
N ALA A 313 7.30 -6.10 -0.91
CA ALA A 313 8.61 -5.45 -0.88
C ALA A 313 9.07 -4.96 -2.25
N CYS A 314 8.23 -5.10 -3.28
CA CYS A 314 8.59 -4.81 -4.66
C CYS A 314 9.05 -3.35 -4.84
N VAL A 315 8.29 -2.38 -4.35
CA VAL A 315 8.61 -0.95 -4.40
C VAL A 315 9.92 -0.65 -3.65
N ALA A 316 10.05 -1.15 -2.42
CA ALA A 316 11.27 -0.95 -1.61
C ALA A 316 12.52 -1.58 -2.26
N CYS A 317 12.39 -2.77 -2.84
CA CYS A 317 13.49 -3.43 -3.56
C CYS A 317 13.85 -2.70 -4.86
N GLY A 318 12.86 -2.20 -5.61
CA GLY A 318 13.10 -1.41 -6.82
C GLY A 318 13.85 -0.13 -6.51
N SER A 319 13.42 0.61 -5.51
CA SER A 319 14.12 1.81 -5.01
C SER A 319 15.53 1.48 -4.50
N GLY A 320 15.70 0.31 -3.89
CA GLY A 320 17.01 -0.20 -3.48
C GLY A 320 17.96 -0.46 -4.67
N LYS A 321 17.44 -0.99 -5.78
CA LYS A 321 18.20 -1.15 -7.04
C LYS A 321 18.60 0.22 -7.62
N MET A 322 17.70 1.22 -7.54
CA MET A 322 18.01 2.59 -7.98
C MET A 322 19.14 3.23 -7.16
N LEU A 323 19.20 2.97 -5.84
CA LEU A 323 20.32 3.41 -4.98
C LEU A 323 21.68 2.86 -5.44
N SER A 324 21.71 1.65 -5.96
CA SER A 324 22.94 1.01 -6.44
C SER A 324 23.42 1.54 -7.79
N GLY A 325 22.53 2.18 -8.55
CA GLY A 325 22.80 2.77 -9.86
C GLY A 325 22.52 4.27 -9.95
N LEU A 326 22.74 5.02 -8.87
CA LEU A 326 22.42 6.46 -8.78
C LEU A 326 22.95 7.27 -9.96
N ASP A 327 24.18 7.02 -10.39
CA ASP A 327 24.79 7.75 -11.51
C ASP A 327 24.08 7.46 -12.85
N LYS A 328 23.49 6.28 -13.00
CA LYS A 328 22.76 5.87 -14.21
C LYS A 328 21.30 6.28 -14.17
N ASN A 329 20.75 6.46 -12.98
CA ASN A 329 19.30 6.68 -12.75
C ASN A 329 18.98 8.16 -12.48
N GLN A 330 19.93 9.09 -12.65
CA GLN A 330 19.71 10.52 -12.37
C GLN A 330 18.53 11.12 -13.11
N HIS A 331 18.17 10.60 -14.29
CA HIS A 331 17.04 11.06 -15.09
C HIS A 331 15.67 10.64 -14.53
N ILE A 332 15.64 9.66 -13.62
CA ILE A 332 14.40 9.15 -12.98
C ILE A 332 14.25 9.77 -11.57
N LEU A 333 15.33 10.28 -10.98
CA LEU A 333 15.38 10.84 -9.63
C LEU A 333 15.07 12.35 -9.70
N GLN A 334 14.05 12.76 -8.96
CA GLN A 334 13.67 14.18 -8.79
C GLN A 334 14.24 14.77 -7.51
#